data_1a04d595fd217c7eb0bb70c7e80cf6b7
#
_entry.id   1a04d595fd217c7eb0bb70c7e80cf6b7
#
_cell.length_a   1.000
_cell.length_b   1.000
_cell.length_c   1.000
_cell.angle_alpha   90.00
_cell.angle_beta   90.00
_cell.angle_gamma   90.00
#
_symmetry.space_group_name_H-M   'P 1'
#
loop_
_entity.id
_entity.type
_entity.pdbx_description
1 polymer ?
#
loop_
_entity_poly.entity_id
_entity_poly.type
_entity_poly.pdbx_seq_one_letter_code
_entity_poly.pdbx_strand_id
1 'polypeptide(L)'
;MNFATAQHLLEINREFYNRFGDSFSATRQRLQPGVNKILETISMDDSVLDLGCGNGHFLHELVRRGHQAPLLGVDFSLPLLRNAESTLGVEFREADLTKLSAYSDQLLAVNGPWSVVTMFATMHHIPSAEIRLDILQTVKKLLKPGGRFILSNWQFLNSEKLKARIQPWSRVGLADEDVDEGDYLLDWRSGGEGLRYAHQFSAEELLGLCKQAEMSLSESFLSDGENGRLGLYQIWLNY
;
A
#
# COMPACT_ATOMS: atom_id res chain seq x y z
N MET A 1 -6.33 19.14 1.09
CA MET A 1 -7.70 18.96 0.52
C MET A 1 -8.76 18.91 1.61
N ASN A 2 -10.03 19.12 1.27
CA ASN A 2 -11.14 18.97 2.23
C ASN A 2 -11.62 17.51 2.31
N PHE A 3 -12.43 17.19 3.34
CA PHE A 3 -12.93 15.84 3.58
C PHE A 3 -13.79 15.28 2.42
N ALA A 4 -14.65 16.11 1.80
CA ALA A 4 -15.51 15.67 0.73
C ALA A 4 -14.71 15.28 -0.52
N THR A 5 -13.69 16.05 -0.87
CA THR A 5 -12.74 15.71 -1.94
C THR A 5 -12.00 14.41 -1.65
N ALA A 6 -11.49 14.24 -0.41
CA ALA A 6 -10.82 13.00 -0.03
C ALA A 6 -11.73 11.77 -0.17
N GLN A 7 -12.99 11.86 0.28
CA GLN A 7 -13.97 10.78 0.12
C GLN A 7 -14.27 10.47 -1.36
N HIS A 8 -14.39 11.50 -2.19
CA HIS A 8 -14.59 11.31 -3.64
C HIS A 8 -13.40 10.58 -4.30
N LEU A 9 -12.18 10.95 -3.95
CA LEU A 9 -10.96 10.27 -4.46
C LEU A 9 -10.85 8.82 -3.98
N LEU A 10 -11.23 8.54 -2.74
CA LEU A 10 -11.33 7.16 -2.22
C LEU A 10 -12.34 6.33 -3.00
N GLU A 11 -13.51 6.92 -3.34
CA GLU A 11 -14.54 6.22 -4.09
C GLU A 11 -14.09 5.92 -5.52
N ILE A 12 -13.40 6.85 -6.20
CA ILE A 12 -12.79 6.60 -7.51
C ILE A 12 -11.87 5.37 -7.47
N ASN A 13 -11.02 5.27 -6.45
CA ASN A 13 -10.13 4.11 -6.29
C ASN A 13 -10.90 2.84 -5.95
N ARG A 14 -11.95 2.92 -5.11
CA ARG A 14 -12.80 1.78 -4.77
C ARG A 14 -13.50 1.22 -6.01
N GLU A 15 -14.12 2.09 -6.81
CA GLU A 15 -14.76 1.71 -8.08
C GLU A 15 -13.75 1.09 -9.04
N PHE A 16 -12.55 1.67 -9.14
CA PHE A 16 -11.48 1.14 -9.97
C PHE A 16 -11.10 -0.29 -9.59
N TYR A 17 -10.79 -0.55 -8.32
CA TYR A 17 -10.36 -1.88 -7.89
C TYR A 17 -11.50 -2.90 -7.87
N ASN A 18 -12.73 -2.49 -7.60
CA ASN A 18 -13.90 -3.37 -7.72
C ASN A 18 -14.17 -3.77 -9.16
N ARG A 19 -13.97 -2.87 -10.12
CA ARG A 19 -14.21 -3.12 -11.55
C ARG A 19 -13.05 -3.85 -12.24
N PHE A 20 -11.83 -3.51 -11.91
CA PHE A 20 -10.62 -3.96 -12.61
C PHE A 20 -9.71 -4.85 -11.77
N GLY A 21 -10.10 -5.26 -10.57
CA GLY A 21 -9.28 -6.06 -9.66
C GLY A 21 -8.73 -7.34 -10.30
N ASP A 22 -9.56 -8.10 -11.02
CA ASP A 22 -9.14 -9.32 -11.72
C ASP A 22 -8.12 -9.00 -12.83
N SER A 23 -8.39 -7.99 -13.67
CA SER A 23 -7.46 -7.56 -14.72
C SER A 23 -6.16 -7.01 -14.14
N PHE A 24 -6.25 -6.31 -13.01
CA PHE A 24 -5.09 -5.79 -12.26
C PHE A 24 -4.26 -6.95 -11.70
N SER A 25 -4.89 -7.93 -11.04
CA SER A 25 -4.24 -9.14 -10.51
C SER A 25 -3.52 -9.91 -11.62
N ALA A 26 -4.15 -10.09 -12.79
CA ALA A 26 -3.55 -10.77 -13.93
C ALA A 26 -2.25 -10.11 -14.43
N THR A 27 -2.07 -8.79 -14.24
CA THR A 27 -0.83 -8.08 -14.57
C THR A 27 0.25 -8.19 -13.49
N ARG A 28 -0.06 -8.73 -12.30
CA ARG A 28 0.79 -8.79 -11.10
C ARG A 28 1.16 -10.22 -10.72
N GLN A 29 1.53 -11.04 -11.71
CA GLN A 29 1.91 -12.45 -11.50
C GLN A 29 3.33 -12.63 -10.91
N ARG A 30 4.13 -11.57 -10.84
CA ARG A 30 5.49 -11.62 -10.29
C ARG A 30 5.67 -10.50 -9.29
N LEU A 31 6.35 -10.83 -8.19
CA LEU A 31 6.78 -9.81 -7.23
C LEU A 31 7.78 -8.87 -7.88
N GLN A 32 7.66 -7.60 -7.52
CA GLN A 32 8.59 -6.57 -7.97
C GLN A 32 9.99 -6.81 -7.38
N PRO A 33 11.07 -6.42 -8.07
CA PRO A 33 12.43 -6.56 -7.58
C PRO A 33 12.65 -5.99 -6.18
N GLY A 34 12.06 -4.82 -5.86
CA GLY A 34 12.15 -4.22 -4.55
C GLY A 34 11.46 -5.05 -3.46
N VAL A 35 10.31 -5.68 -3.75
CA VAL A 35 9.64 -6.60 -2.82
C VAL A 35 10.49 -7.85 -2.60
N ASN A 36 11.14 -8.38 -3.65
CA ASN A 36 12.05 -9.52 -3.51
C ASN A 36 13.25 -9.17 -2.61
N LYS A 37 13.82 -7.95 -2.72
CA LYS A 37 14.87 -7.48 -1.80
C LYS A 37 14.36 -7.45 -0.35
N ILE A 38 13.12 -6.98 -0.11
CA ILE A 38 12.54 -6.99 1.23
C ILE A 38 12.34 -8.40 1.76
N LEU A 39 11.88 -9.35 0.94
CA LEU A 39 11.71 -10.75 1.34
C LEU A 39 12.97 -11.38 1.94
N GLU A 40 14.16 -10.98 1.47
CA GLU A 40 15.45 -11.45 2.02
C GLU A 40 15.73 -10.92 3.44
N THR A 41 14.99 -9.90 3.88
CA THR A 41 15.14 -9.28 5.21
C THR A 41 14.12 -9.80 6.23
N ILE A 42 13.10 -10.56 5.79
CA ILE A 42 12.07 -11.12 6.67
C ILE A 42 12.56 -12.45 7.26
N SER A 43 12.60 -12.52 8.59
CA SER A 43 12.89 -13.77 9.29
C SER A 43 11.71 -14.74 9.19
N MET A 44 11.97 -16.05 9.21
CA MET A 44 10.91 -17.07 9.24
C MET A 44 10.04 -16.97 10.50
N ASP A 45 10.53 -16.34 11.55
CA ASP A 45 9.87 -16.15 12.85
C ASP A 45 9.21 -14.77 13.00
N ASP A 46 9.27 -13.91 11.98
CA ASP A 46 8.61 -12.61 12.00
C ASP A 46 7.10 -12.77 11.79
N SER A 47 6.25 -12.37 12.73
CA SER A 47 4.82 -12.20 12.44
C SER A 47 4.61 -11.05 11.48
N VAL A 48 3.87 -11.27 10.38
CA VAL A 48 3.72 -10.27 9.30
C VAL A 48 2.26 -9.91 9.08
N LEU A 49 1.97 -8.60 9.10
CA LEU A 49 0.70 -8.02 8.69
C LEU A 49 0.90 -7.21 7.40
N ASP A 50 0.22 -7.61 6.31
CA ASP A 50 0.29 -6.92 5.02
C ASP A 50 -0.96 -6.07 4.78
N LEU A 51 -0.79 -4.75 4.80
CA LEU A 51 -1.85 -3.75 4.64
C LEU A 51 -2.00 -3.36 3.16
N GLY A 52 -3.16 -3.66 2.57
CA GLY A 52 -3.39 -3.56 1.13
C GLY A 52 -2.74 -4.72 0.39
N CYS A 53 -2.95 -5.93 0.89
CA CYS A 53 -2.28 -7.16 0.42
C CYS A 53 -2.67 -7.58 -1.00
N GLY A 54 -3.74 -7.01 -1.56
CA GLY A 54 -4.23 -7.34 -2.89
C GLY A 54 -4.53 -8.82 -3.04
N ASN A 55 -3.91 -9.48 -4.03
CA ASN A 55 -4.04 -10.91 -4.29
C ASN A 55 -3.09 -11.78 -3.43
N GLY A 56 -2.52 -11.25 -2.37
CA GLY A 56 -1.72 -11.98 -1.39
C GLY A 56 -0.35 -12.48 -1.86
N HIS A 57 0.14 -12.07 -3.02
CA HIS A 57 1.36 -12.61 -3.64
C HIS A 57 2.60 -12.54 -2.75
N PHE A 58 2.75 -11.46 -1.96
CA PHE A 58 3.85 -11.32 -1.01
C PHE A 58 3.78 -12.37 0.11
N LEU A 59 2.60 -12.54 0.72
CA LEU A 59 2.40 -13.52 1.79
C LEU A 59 2.50 -14.96 1.27
N HIS A 60 2.02 -15.24 0.05
CA HIS A 60 2.19 -16.54 -0.61
C HIS A 60 3.66 -16.89 -0.80
N GLU A 61 4.48 -15.92 -1.17
CA GLU A 61 5.92 -16.15 -1.35
C GLU A 61 6.64 -16.42 -0.01
N LEU A 62 6.21 -15.77 1.09
CA LEU A 62 6.69 -16.11 2.44
C LEU A 62 6.38 -17.57 2.80
N VAL A 63 5.13 -18.02 2.58
CA VAL A 63 4.75 -19.43 2.80
C VAL A 63 5.59 -20.37 1.95
N ARG A 64 5.78 -20.07 0.66
CA ARG A 64 6.58 -20.87 -0.26
C ARG A 64 8.05 -20.99 0.19
N ARG A 65 8.58 -19.97 0.88
CA ARG A 65 9.92 -19.99 1.48
C ARG A 65 9.99 -20.68 2.83
N GLY A 66 8.88 -21.24 3.31
CA GLY A 66 8.83 -22.00 4.57
C GLY A 66 8.64 -21.13 5.82
N HIS A 67 8.04 -19.95 5.68
CA HIS A 67 7.72 -19.06 6.81
C HIS A 67 6.88 -19.78 7.87
N GLN A 68 7.20 -19.59 9.15
CA GLN A 68 6.60 -20.35 10.26
C GLN A 68 5.68 -19.50 11.13
N ALA A 69 5.91 -18.21 11.21
CA ALA A 69 5.16 -17.30 12.06
C ALA A 69 3.84 -16.87 11.43
N PRO A 70 2.91 -16.28 12.21
CA PRO A 70 1.60 -15.83 11.71
C PRO A 70 1.70 -14.82 10.56
N LEU A 71 0.87 -15.04 9.55
CA LEU A 71 0.71 -14.18 8.38
C LEU A 71 -0.75 -13.72 8.26
N LEU A 72 -0.97 -12.41 8.16
CA LEU A 72 -2.29 -11.81 7.96
C LEU A 72 -2.22 -10.78 6.83
N GLY A 73 -3.11 -10.91 5.85
CA GLY A 73 -3.31 -9.91 4.81
C GLY A 73 -4.65 -9.21 4.96
N VAL A 74 -4.67 -7.89 4.77
CA VAL A 74 -5.92 -7.13 4.73
C VAL A 74 -5.99 -6.29 3.46
N ASP A 75 -7.18 -6.27 2.84
CA ASP A 75 -7.48 -5.43 1.68
C ASP A 75 -8.98 -5.10 1.67
N PHE A 76 -9.37 -4.00 1.03
CA PHE A 76 -10.80 -3.67 0.90
C PHE A 76 -11.44 -4.34 -0.33
N SER A 77 -10.64 -4.82 -1.28
CA SER A 77 -11.09 -5.35 -2.57
C SER A 77 -11.39 -6.85 -2.48
N LEU A 78 -12.66 -7.21 -2.32
CA LEU A 78 -13.10 -8.61 -2.34
C LEU A 78 -12.66 -9.37 -3.61
N PRO A 79 -12.69 -8.80 -4.84
CA PRO A 79 -12.17 -9.48 -6.01
C PRO A 79 -10.69 -9.87 -5.87
N LEU A 80 -9.85 -9.01 -5.29
CA LEU A 80 -8.43 -9.32 -5.04
C LEU A 80 -8.28 -10.40 -3.96
N LEU A 81 -8.99 -10.29 -2.84
CA LEU A 81 -8.93 -11.24 -1.74
C LEU A 81 -9.36 -12.66 -2.16
N ARG A 82 -10.39 -12.80 -3.01
CA ARG A 82 -10.79 -14.11 -3.55
C ARG A 82 -9.66 -14.80 -4.32
N ASN A 83 -8.80 -14.04 -4.97
CA ASN A 83 -7.61 -14.58 -5.64
C ASN A 83 -6.50 -14.96 -4.64
N ALA A 84 -6.54 -14.41 -3.41
CA ALA A 84 -5.56 -14.67 -2.35
C ALA A 84 -5.91 -15.91 -1.49
N GLU A 85 -7.18 -16.22 -1.30
CA GLU A 85 -7.71 -17.20 -0.31
C GLU A 85 -7.26 -18.67 -0.54
N SER A 86 -6.57 -19.00 -1.64
CA SER A 86 -6.16 -20.35 -1.97
C SER A 86 -4.92 -20.85 -1.21
N THR A 87 -4.29 -20.03 -0.37
CA THR A 87 -3.01 -20.38 0.28
C THR A 87 -3.19 -20.78 1.73
N LEU A 88 -2.87 -22.04 2.03
CA LEU A 88 -2.82 -22.56 3.40
C LEU A 88 -1.75 -21.82 4.22
N GLY A 89 -2.10 -21.45 5.46
CA GLY A 89 -1.17 -20.80 6.40
C GLY A 89 -1.19 -19.27 6.38
N VAL A 90 -2.05 -18.65 5.56
CA VAL A 90 -2.28 -17.19 5.57
C VAL A 90 -3.74 -16.92 5.88
N GLU A 91 -4.00 -15.98 6.79
CA GLU A 91 -5.33 -15.43 7.01
C GLU A 91 -5.52 -14.16 6.16
N PHE A 92 -6.69 -14.01 5.51
CA PHE A 92 -7.05 -12.81 4.76
C PHE A 92 -8.35 -12.23 5.31
N ARG A 93 -8.41 -10.89 5.41
CA ARG A 93 -9.60 -10.16 5.90
C ARG A 93 -9.90 -8.95 5.02
N GLU A 94 -11.18 -8.71 4.81
CA GLU A 94 -11.66 -7.46 4.24
C GLU A 94 -11.53 -6.33 5.29
N ALA A 95 -10.81 -5.26 4.95
CA ALA A 95 -10.71 -4.06 5.78
C ALA A 95 -10.43 -2.81 4.94
N ASP A 96 -11.12 -1.72 5.28
CA ASP A 96 -10.86 -0.39 4.74
C ASP A 96 -9.76 0.28 5.56
N LEU A 97 -8.58 0.46 4.97
CA LEU A 97 -7.42 1.05 5.66
C LEU A 97 -7.66 2.48 6.15
N THR A 98 -8.59 3.22 5.54
CA THR A 98 -8.96 4.57 6.03
C THR A 98 -9.68 4.53 7.38
N LYS A 99 -10.06 3.34 7.85
CA LYS A 99 -10.67 3.07 9.14
C LYS A 99 -9.83 2.13 9.99
N LEU A 100 -8.52 2.03 9.70
CA LEU A 100 -7.61 1.06 10.33
C LEU A 100 -7.63 1.16 11.86
N SER A 101 -7.73 2.38 12.41
CA SER A 101 -7.82 2.62 13.85
C SER A 101 -9.01 1.90 14.50
N ALA A 102 -10.15 1.77 13.81
CA ALA A 102 -11.32 1.08 14.32
C ALA A 102 -11.16 -0.46 14.36
N TYR A 103 -10.24 -1.00 13.57
CA TYR A 103 -9.95 -2.44 13.51
C TYR A 103 -8.68 -2.85 14.29
N SER A 104 -7.93 -1.89 14.83
CA SER A 104 -6.61 -2.12 15.44
C SER A 104 -6.63 -3.20 16.54
N ASP A 105 -7.61 -3.15 17.45
CA ASP A 105 -7.73 -4.13 18.53
C ASP A 105 -8.03 -5.54 18.00
N GLN A 106 -8.81 -5.65 16.92
CA GLN A 106 -9.10 -6.93 16.27
C GLN A 106 -7.84 -7.50 15.60
N LEU A 107 -7.02 -6.64 14.97
CA LEU A 107 -5.76 -7.06 14.34
C LEU A 107 -4.71 -7.46 15.38
N LEU A 108 -4.68 -6.80 16.54
CA LEU A 108 -3.84 -7.19 17.66
C LEU A 108 -4.30 -8.50 18.30
N ALA A 109 -5.61 -8.73 18.42
CA ALA A 109 -6.17 -9.93 19.02
C ALA A 109 -5.88 -11.22 18.21
N VAL A 110 -5.60 -11.11 16.91
CA VAL A 110 -5.30 -12.28 16.06
C VAL A 110 -3.93 -12.83 16.40
N ASN A 111 -2.87 -12.04 16.24
CA ASN A 111 -1.49 -12.45 16.44
C ASN A 111 -0.56 -11.26 16.72
N GLY A 112 -1.09 -10.11 17.16
CA GLY A 112 -0.29 -8.93 17.46
C GLY A 112 0.38 -8.99 18.86
N PRO A 113 1.27 -8.06 19.18
CA PRO A 113 1.79 -7.06 18.24
C PRO A 113 2.73 -7.67 17.19
N TRP A 114 2.78 -7.05 16.01
CA TRP A 114 3.44 -7.60 14.83
C TRP A 114 4.94 -7.28 14.77
N SER A 115 5.75 -8.23 14.30
CA SER A 115 7.18 -8.01 14.03
C SER A 115 7.39 -7.09 12.85
N VAL A 116 6.58 -7.31 11.81
CA VAL A 116 6.65 -6.57 10.56
C VAL A 116 5.24 -6.21 10.12
N VAL A 117 5.03 -4.96 9.78
CA VAL A 117 3.85 -4.49 9.04
C VAL A 117 4.33 -4.04 7.67
N THR A 118 3.70 -4.52 6.60
CA THR A 118 4.03 -4.11 5.23
C THR A 118 2.89 -3.30 4.61
N MET A 119 3.22 -2.41 3.68
CA MET A 119 2.26 -1.65 2.89
C MET A 119 2.86 -1.39 1.50
N PHE A 120 2.80 -2.38 0.62
CA PHE A 120 3.40 -2.28 -0.71
C PHE A 120 2.43 -1.68 -1.72
N ALA A 121 2.86 -0.65 -2.42
CA ALA A 121 2.11 0.03 -3.48
C ALA A 121 0.66 0.39 -3.08
N THR A 122 0.45 0.82 -1.84
CA THR A 122 -0.88 1.05 -1.24
C THR A 122 -1.06 2.49 -0.78
N MET A 123 -0.12 3.08 0.00
CA MET A 123 -0.32 4.38 0.63
C MET A 123 -0.55 5.51 -0.40
N HIS A 124 0.05 5.42 -1.56
CA HIS A 124 -0.17 6.41 -2.63
C HIS A 124 -1.59 6.42 -3.22
N HIS A 125 -2.45 5.48 -2.82
CA HIS A 125 -3.88 5.46 -3.13
C HIS A 125 -4.75 6.08 -2.03
N ILE A 126 -4.14 6.50 -0.94
CA ILE A 126 -4.82 7.15 0.20
C ILE A 126 -4.68 8.66 0.06
N PRO A 127 -5.77 9.40 -0.20
CA PRO A 127 -5.76 10.87 -0.23
C PRO A 127 -5.69 11.44 1.19
N SER A 128 -5.36 12.73 1.29
CA SER A 128 -5.26 13.50 2.53
C SER A 128 -4.10 13.08 3.46
N ALA A 129 -3.28 14.05 3.82
CA ALA A 129 -2.18 13.87 4.77
C ALA A 129 -2.69 13.42 6.16
N GLU A 130 -3.87 13.88 6.57
CA GLU A 130 -4.50 13.51 7.85
C GLU A 130 -4.86 12.02 7.89
N ILE A 131 -5.48 11.48 6.81
CA ILE A 131 -5.84 10.06 6.74
C ILE A 131 -4.57 9.21 6.72
N ARG A 132 -3.54 9.61 5.97
CA ARG A 132 -2.24 8.93 5.94
C ARG A 132 -1.61 8.89 7.34
N LEU A 133 -1.64 10.01 8.07
CA LEU A 133 -1.07 10.08 9.42
C LEU A 133 -1.83 9.20 10.41
N ASP A 134 -3.17 9.17 10.38
CA ASP A 134 -3.98 8.27 11.24
C ASP A 134 -3.62 6.80 11.00
N ILE A 135 -3.49 6.39 9.72
CA ILE A 135 -3.04 5.04 9.36
C ILE A 135 -1.65 4.77 9.94
N LEU A 136 -0.69 5.67 9.79
CA LEU A 136 0.68 5.49 10.25
C LEU A 136 0.79 5.43 11.79
N GLN A 137 0.02 6.25 12.50
CA GLN A 137 -0.07 6.18 13.97
C GLN A 137 -0.69 4.86 14.43
N THR A 138 -1.65 4.33 13.67
CA THR A 138 -2.23 3.02 13.94
C THR A 138 -1.23 1.91 13.66
N VAL A 139 -0.48 1.98 12.54
CA VAL A 139 0.62 1.04 12.23
C VAL A 139 1.63 0.98 13.37
N LYS A 140 2.02 2.13 13.94
CA LYS A 140 2.91 2.16 15.10
C LYS A 140 2.36 1.36 16.28
N LYS A 141 1.06 1.48 16.58
CA LYS A 141 0.41 0.72 17.68
C LYS A 141 0.34 -0.78 17.40
N LEU A 142 0.23 -1.18 16.12
CA LEU A 142 0.20 -2.58 15.69
C LEU A 142 1.57 -3.26 15.78
N LEU A 143 2.67 -2.50 15.73
CA LEU A 143 4.04 -3.00 15.79
C LEU A 143 4.49 -3.24 17.23
N LYS A 144 5.22 -4.34 17.45
CA LYS A 144 5.98 -4.53 18.69
C LYS A 144 7.14 -3.51 18.81
N PRO A 145 7.65 -3.23 20.01
CA PRO A 145 8.90 -2.50 20.15
C PRO A 145 10.02 -3.16 19.34
N GLY A 146 10.76 -2.38 18.56
CA GLY A 146 11.77 -2.88 17.60
C GLY A 146 11.16 -3.48 16.31
N GLY A 147 9.85 -3.48 16.16
CA GLY A 147 9.18 -3.91 14.94
C GLY A 147 9.42 -2.97 13.76
N ARG A 148 9.19 -3.47 12.54
CA ARG A 148 9.48 -2.76 11.30
C ARG A 148 8.21 -2.47 10.52
N PHE A 149 8.04 -1.22 10.08
CA PHE A 149 7.09 -0.86 9.03
C PHE A 149 7.83 -0.75 7.70
N ILE A 150 7.39 -1.49 6.70
CA ILE A 150 8.03 -1.55 5.38
C ILE A 150 7.00 -1.15 4.33
N LEU A 151 7.28 -0.06 3.62
CA LEU A 151 6.36 0.46 2.64
C LEU A 151 7.02 0.67 1.27
N SER A 152 6.21 0.63 0.24
CA SER A 152 6.63 1.10 -1.08
C SER A 152 5.58 2.01 -1.70
N ASN A 153 6.05 3.04 -2.39
CA ASN A 153 5.20 3.99 -3.09
C ASN A 153 5.61 4.11 -4.55
N TRP A 154 4.62 4.15 -5.41
CA TRP A 154 4.81 4.21 -6.84
C TRP A 154 5.39 5.56 -7.26
N GLN A 155 6.46 5.52 -8.06
CA GLN A 155 7.19 6.68 -8.57
C GLN A 155 6.90 6.86 -10.07
N PHE A 156 5.62 6.99 -10.41
CA PHE A 156 5.16 6.99 -11.80
C PHE A 156 5.67 8.20 -12.61
N LEU A 157 6.04 9.29 -11.96
CA LEU A 157 6.67 10.43 -12.64
C LEU A 157 8.10 10.11 -13.15
N ASN A 158 8.71 8.99 -12.74
CA ASN A 158 9.96 8.50 -13.30
C ASN A 158 9.80 7.71 -14.61
N SER A 159 8.56 7.63 -15.14
CA SER A 159 8.24 6.92 -16.38
C SER A 159 7.45 7.80 -17.33
N GLU A 160 8.02 8.15 -18.49
CA GLU A 160 7.34 8.96 -19.51
C GLU A 160 6.03 8.30 -19.98
N LYS A 161 6.01 6.95 -20.06
CA LYS A 161 4.81 6.19 -20.39
C LYS A 161 3.69 6.37 -19.36
N LEU A 162 4.02 6.54 -18.09
CA LEU A 162 3.05 6.73 -17.02
C LEU A 162 2.65 8.19 -16.86
N LYS A 163 3.59 9.13 -17.06
CA LYS A 163 3.26 10.57 -17.16
C LYS A 163 2.23 10.84 -18.25
N ALA A 164 2.33 10.18 -19.39
CA ALA A 164 1.36 10.31 -20.50
C ALA A 164 -0.04 9.78 -20.15
N ARG A 165 -0.24 9.17 -18.98
CA ARG A 165 -1.55 8.72 -18.46
C ARG A 165 -2.19 9.70 -17.49
N ILE A 166 -1.51 10.79 -17.14
CA ILE A 166 -2.06 11.81 -16.25
C ILE A 166 -3.24 12.47 -16.95
N GLN A 167 -4.33 12.63 -16.24
CA GLN A 167 -5.59 13.17 -16.70
C GLN A 167 -5.95 14.43 -15.91
N PRO A 168 -6.66 15.38 -16.54
CA PRO A 168 -7.13 16.57 -15.84
C PRO A 168 -8.21 16.20 -14.82
N TRP A 169 -8.21 16.91 -13.69
CA TRP A 169 -9.17 16.72 -12.61
C TRP A 169 -10.63 16.96 -13.02
N SER A 170 -10.86 17.79 -14.06
CA SER A 170 -12.21 18.02 -14.62
C SER A 170 -12.90 16.74 -15.08
N ARG A 171 -12.18 15.65 -15.37
CA ARG A 171 -12.78 14.35 -15.72
C ARG A 171 -13.56 13.71 -14.56
N VAL A 172 -13.30 14.14 -13.34
CA VAL A 172 -13.98 13.68 -12.11
C VAL A 172 -14.67 14.83 -11.38
N GLY A 173 -14.89 15.97 -12.05
CA GLY A 173 -15.62 17.12 -11.50
C GLY A 173 -14.86 17.92 -10.46
N LEU A 174 -13.51 17.79 -10.41
CA LEU A 174 -12.62 18.52 -9.53
C LEU A 174 -11.78 19.55 -10.32
N ALA A 175 -11.18 20.49 -9.59
CA ALA A 175 -10.19 21.45 -10.08
C ALA A 175 -8.83 21.23 -9.38
N ASP A 176 -7.77 21.86 -9.89
CA ASP A 176 -6.41 21.72 -9.32
C ASP A 176 -6.33 22.23 -7.87
N GLU A 177 -7.14 23.21 -7.50
CA GLU A 177 -7.25 23.77 -6.15
C GLU A 177 -7.98 22.88 -5.13
N ASP A 178 -8.70 21.86 -5.60
CA ASP A 178 -9.43 20.93 -4.71
C ASP A 178 -8.53 19.83 -4.13
N VAL A 179 -7.36 19.62 -4.71
CA VAL A 179 -6.45 18.52 -4.38
C VAL A 179 -5.14 19.01 -3.77
N ASP A 180 -4.35 18.12 -3.17
CA ASP A 180 -3.06 18.46 -2.59
C ASP A 180 -1.95 18.42 -3.65
N GLU A 181 -0.85 19.13 -3.39
CA GLU A 181 0.36 19.00 -4.21
C GLU A 181 0.84 17.53 -4.20
N GLY A 182 1.24 17.03 -5.35
CA GLY A 182 1.62 15.62 -5.51
C GLY A 182 0.48 14.66 -5.85
N ASP A 183 -0.76 15.13 -5.88
CA ASP A 183 -1.93 14.35 -6.27
C ASP A 183 -2.12 14.31 -7.79
N TYR A 184 -2.48 13.15 -8.32
CA TYR A 184 -2.69 12.94 -9.75
C TYR A 184 -3.86 12.00 -10.02
N LEU A 185 -4.57 12.27 -11.09
CA LEU A 185 -5.53 11.36 -11.70
C LEU A 185 -4.87 10.63 -12.87
N LEU A 186 -4.90 9.31 -12.87
CA LEU A 186 -4.30 8.50 -13.94
C LEU A 186 -5.35 7.64 -14.64
N ASP A 187 -5.24 7.50 -15.96
CA ASP A 187 -6.06 6.56 -16.70
C ASP A 187 -5.53 5.12 -16.60
N TRP A 188 -6.44 4.20 -16.83
CA TRP A 188 -6.18 2.77 -16.95
C TRP A 188 -6.73 2.27 -18.27
N ARG A 189 -5.96 1.44 -19.00
CA ARG A 189 -6.28 0.99 -20.37
C ARG A 189 -6.23 -0.54 -20.54
N SER A 190 -5.99 -1.29 -19.48
CA SER A 190 -5.94 -2.76 -19.55
C SER A 190 -7.27 -3.36 -19.09
N GLY A 191 -7.96 -4.07 -19.97
CA GLY A 191 -9.26 -4.66 -19.65
C GLY A 191 -10.42 -3.66 -19.59
N GLY A 192 -10.24 -2.44 -20.14
CA GLY A 192 -11.23 -1.37 -20.18
C GLY A 192 -10.63 0.00 -19.83
N GLU A 193 -11.50 1.02 -19.84
CA GLU A 193 -11.13 2.38 -19.44
C GLU A 193 -11.55 2.65 -18.00
N GLY A 194 -10.62 3.13 -17.17
CA GLY A 194 -10.84 3.52 -15.78
C GLY A 194 -9.97 4.70 -15.37
N LEU A 195 -10.34 5.32 -14.26
CA LEU A 195 -9.57 6.38 -13.63
C LEU A 195 -9.18 5.93 -12.24
N ARG A 196 -8.01 6.34 -11.77
CA ARG A 196 -7.58 6.14 -10.38
C ARG A 196 -6.79 7.33 -9.88
N TYR A 197 -6.98 7.62 -8.63
CA TYR A 197 -6.17 8.57 -7.89
C TYR A 197 -4.84 7.95 -7.48
N ALA A 198 -3.76 8.70 -7.56
CA ALA A 198 -2.47 8.36 -6.97
C ALA A 198 -1.72 9.61 -6.52
N HIS A 199 -1.05 9.51 -5.39
CA HIS A 199 -0.17 10.53 -4.86
C HIS A 199 1.30 10.19 -5.17
N GLN A 200 2.07 11.15 -5.65
CA GLN A 200 3.51 11.03 -5.88
C GLN A 200 4.28 11.48 -4.65
N PHE A 201 4.67 10.54 -3.80
CA PHE A 201 5.49 10.86 -2.63
C PHE A 201 6.92 11.26 -3.01
N SER A 202 7.45 12.28 -2.35
CA SER A 202 8.89 12.49 -2.26
C SER A 202 9.51 11.71 -1.07
N ALA A 203 10.82 11.53 -1.08
CA ALA A 203 11.52 10.92 0.06
C ALA A 203 11.45 11.80 1.31
N GLU A 204 11.47 13.12 1.13
CA GLU A 204 11.37 14.12 2.18
C GLU A 204 9.98 14.12 2.83
N GLU A 205 8.92 14.02 2.04
CA GLU A 205 7.54 13.92 2.54
C GLU A 205 7.37 12.65 3.38
N LEU A 206 7.82 11.49 2.88
CA LEU A 206 7.78 10.24 3.64
C LEU A 206 8.60 10.31 4.92
N LEU A 207 9.76 10.97 4.91
CA LEU A 207 10.54 11.19 6.14
C LEU A 207 9.78 12.09 7.13
N GLY A 208 9.06 13.10 6.64
CA GLY A 208 8.18 13.93 7.44
C GLY A 208 7.08 13.13 8.13
N LEU A 209 6.38 12.27 7.38
CA LEU A 209 5.35 11.36 7.89
C LEU A 209 5.91 10.35 8.89
N CYS A 210 7.08 9.78 8.62
CA CYS A 210 7.80 8.87 9.53
C CYS A 210 8.02 9.51 10.90
N LYS A 211 8.50 10.77 10.92
CA LYS A 211 8.73 11.52 12.16
C LYS A 211 7.41 11.86 12.88
N GLN A 212 6.37 12.28 12.14
CA GLN A 212 5.05 12.58 12.73
C GLN A 212 4.38 11.34 13.32
N ALA A 213 4.63 10.16 12.74
CA ALA A 213 4.21 8.88 13.30
C ALA A 213 5.15 8.38 14.42
N GLU A 214 6.16 9.19 14.83
CA GLU A 214 7.14 8.85 15.87
C GLU A 214 7.85 7.52 15.60
N MET A 215 8.20 7.26 14.35
CA MET A 215 9.06 6.16 13.91
C MET A 215 10.38 6.69 13.36
N SER A 216 11.35 5.84 13.13
CA SER A 216 12.68 6.20 12.61
C SER A 216 12.94 5.52 11.28
N LEU A 217 13.39 6.29 10.28
CA LEU A 217 13.82 5.76 9.00
C LEU A 217 15.13 4.95 9.16
N SER A 218 15.11 3.69 8.78
CA SER A 218 16.27 2.79 8.77
C SER A 218 16.90 2.68 7.37
N GLU A 219 16.09 2.48 6.35
CA GLU A 219 16.56 2.32 4.97
C GLU A 219 15.61 3.01 3.98
N SER A 220 16.17 3.55 2.90
CA SER A 220 15.41 4.09 1.77
C SER A 220 16.12 3.76 0.46
N PHE A 221 15.40 3.21 -0.52
CA PHE A 221 15.97 2.87 -1.82
C PHE A 221 14.92 2.91 -2.93
N LEU A 222 15.38 3.13 -4.16
CA LEU A 222 14.58 3.00 -5.38
C LEU A 222 14.76 1.61 -5.98
N SER A 223 13.69 1.10 -6.58
CA SER A 223 13.69 -0.17 -7.31
C SER A 223 12.57 -0.17 -8.36
N ASP A 224 12.38 -1.29 -9.04
CA ASP A 224 11.28 -1.60 -9.95
C ASP A 224 11.29 -0.82 -11.27
N GLY A 225 10.53 -1.33 -12.23
CA GLY A 225 10.49 -0.79 -13.58
C GLY A 225 11.79 -1.02 -14.37
N GLU A 226 11.81 -0.55 -15.62
CA GLU A 226 12.94 -0.76 -16.54
C GLU A 226 14.23 -0.05 -16.08
N ASN A 227 14.07 1.09 -15.39
CA ASN A 227 15.20 1.91 -14.91
C ASN A 227 15.51 1.73 -13.41
N GLY A 228 14.85 0.80 -12.71
CA GLY A 228 15.04 0.59 -11.28
C GLY A 228 14.56 1.74 -10.39
N ARG A 229 13.67 2.62 -10.88
CA ARG A 229 13.25 3.84 -10.17
C ARG A 229 11.74 4.01 -10.06
N LEU A 230 10.97 2.95 -10.34
CA LEU A 230 9.50 3.04 -10.36
C LEU A 230 8.86 2.85 -8.99
N GLY A 231 9.59 2.33 -8.01
CA GLY A 231 9.17 2.16 -6.62
C GLY A 231 10.15 2.83 -5.65
N LEU A 232 9.66 3.65 -4.74
CA LEU A 232 10.40 4.16 -3.59
C LEU A 232 10.04 3.31 -2.38
N TYR A 233 11.02 2.60 -1.84
CA TYR A 233 10.92 1.70 -0.69
C TYR A 233 11.52 2.36 0.54
N GLN A 234 10.86 2.20 1.68
CA GLN A 234 11.40 2.63 2.98
C GLN A 234 11.13 1.57 4.05
N ILE A 235 12.06 1.46 5.01
CA ILE A 235 11.95 0.65 6.23
C ILE A 235 12.01 1.60 7.41
N TRP A 236 10.97 1.61 8.23
CA TRP A 236 10.87 2.42 9.45
C TRP A 236 10.87 1.51 10.67
N LEU A 237 11.46 1.96 11.77
CA LEU A 237 11.57 1.24 13.04
C LEU A 237 10.65 1.86 14.09
N ASN A 238 9.96 1.00 14.84
CA ASN A 238 9.19 1.35 16.03
C ASN A 238 10.09 1.14 17.28
N TYR A 239 10.48 2.21 17.95
CA TYR A 239 11.28 2.18 19.18
C TYR A 239 10.42 2.31 20.43
#